data_cf0fece8a489f482df00161c3b148995
#
_entry.id   cf0fece8a489f482df00161c3b148995
#
_cell.length_a   1.000
_cell.length_b   1.000
_cell.length_c   1.000
_cell.angle_alpha   90.00
_cell.angle_beta   90.00
_cell.angle_gamma   90.00
#
_symmetry.space_group_name_H-M   'P 1'
#
loop_
_entity.id
_entity.type
_entity.pdbx_description
1 polymer ?
#
loop_
_entity_poly.entity_id
_entity_poly.type
_entity_poly.pdbx_seq_one_letter_code
_entity_poly.pdbx_strand_id
1 'polypeptide(L)'
;MKKLLGIVALGLLLALSAKADDIRDFELEGISIGDSLLNHAKTIGVTKKYILDKNFAFYPGSRRLALLAFSDRGNYNTYYKLQVTVNPNDYIIHRIGGFIKILNKNDCLDKQKRIIKDLENSFTSFEKFNDVKFTEHTADKSGKSIANGIYLDLPSGDTAMVECYIWSDEYRKKHGGHEDNLRVTLSNKNGNDFVNNEAYK
;
A
#
# COMPACT_ATOMS: atom_id res chain seq x y z
N MET A 1 19.09 -15.30 -32.38
CA MET A 1 17.76 -15.04 -31.78
C MET A 1 17.98 -14.75 -30.27
N LYS A 2 18.03 -13.47 -29.91
CA LYS A 2 18.22 -13.05 -28.49
C LYS A 2 16.86 -13.10 -27.82
N LYS A 3 16.71 -13.99 -26.85
CA LYS A 3 15.53 -14.02 -25.97
C LYS A 3 15.55 -12.75 -25.11
N LEU A 4 14.64 -11.82 -25.36
CA LEU A 4 14.31 -10.77 -24.41
C LEU A 4 13.71 -11.48 -23.18
N LEU A 5 14.48 -11.54 -22.08
CA LEU A 5 13.92 -11.80 -20.76
C LEU A 5 12.96 -10.65 -20.45
N GLY A 6 11.67 -11.00 -20.36
CA GLY A 6 10.66 -10.07 -19.90
C GLY A 6 11.00 -9.61 -18.47
N ILE A 7 11.42 -8.37 -18.37
CA ILE A 7 11.44 -7.64 -17.12
C ILE A 7 9.97 -7.55 -16.72
N VAL A 8 9.60 -8.25 -15.65
CA VAL A 8 8.35 -7.98 -14.95
C VAL A 8 8.53 -6.57 -14.38
N ALA A 9 8.15 -5.58 -15.18
CA ALA A 9 8.03 -4.23 -14.69
C ALA A 9 6.99 -4.27 -13.57
N LEU A 10 7.45 -4.34 -12.33
CA LEU A 10 6.64 -3.91 -11.20
C LEU A 10 6.03 -2.59 -11.64
N GLY A 11 4.71 -2.46 -11.58
CA GLY A 11 3.97 -1.29 -12.07
C GLY A 11 4.26 0.01 -11.28
N LEU A 12 5.51 0.23 -10.95
CA LEU A 12 6.12 1.50 -10.62
C LEU A 12 6.62 2.07 -11.96
N LEU A 13 5.77 2.82 -12.65
CA LEU A 13 6.20 3.63 -13.77
C LEU A 13 7.03 4.79 -13.19
N LEU A 14 8.34 4.54 -13.12
CA LEU A 14 9.31 5.60 -12.91
C LEU A 14 9.32 6.46 -14.17
N ALA A 15 8.78 7.65 -14.08
CA ALA A 15 9.09 8.69 -15.05
C ALA A 15 10.63 8.84 -15.13
N LEU A 16 11.15 8.78 -16.34
CA LEU A 16 12.58 8.68 -16.69
C LEU A 16 13.48 9.59 -15.82
N SER A 17 14.34 8.98 -15.02
CA SER A 17 15.66 9.50 -14.60
C SER A 17 15.74 10.77 -13.73
N ALA A 18 14.66 11.34 -13.25
CA ALA A 18 14.73 12.33 -12.16
C ALA A 18 14.53 11.60 -10.84
N LYS A 19 15.47 11.75 -9.90
CA LYS A 19 15.22 11.30 -8.53
C LYS A 19 14.02 12.07 -7.99
N ALA A 20 13.08 11.36 -7.39
CA ALA A 20 11.88 11.93 -6.83
C ALA A 20 12.13 12.40 -5.40
N ASP A 21 11.71 13.62 -5.10
CA ASP A 21 11.74 14.18 -3.74
C ASP A 21 10.33 14.18 -3.09
N ASP A 22 9.33 13.75 -3.86
CA ASP A 22 7.94 13.80 -3.47
C ASP A 22 7.26 12.43 -3.67
N ILE A 23 6.50 11.98 -2.69
CA ILE A 23 5.75 10.72 -2.77
C ILE A 23 4.70 10.76 -3.89
N ARG A 24 4.27 11.95 -4.33
CA ARG A 24 3.29 12.15 -5.41
C ARG A 24 3.84 11.81 -6.80
N ASP A 25 5.16 11.68 -6.94
CA ASP A 25 5.79 11.26 -8.18
C ASP A 25 5.69 9.73 -8.41
N PHE A 26 5.16 9.01 -7.43
CA PHE A 26 4.96 7.56 -7.49
C PHE A 26 3.50 7.19 -7.68
N GLU A 27 3.28 6.13 -8.42
CA GLU A 27 1.95 5.60 -8.75
C GLU A 27 1.84 4.11 -8.40
N LEU A 28 0.70 3.72 -7.85
CA LEU A 28 0.27 2.33 -7.79
C LEU A 28 -0.90 2.15 -8.75
N GLU A 29 -0.72 1.36 -9.82
CA GLU A 29 -1.71 1.17 -10.90
C GLU A 29 -2.20 2.48 -11.54
N GLY A 30 -1.31 3.47 -11.70
CA GLY A 30 -1.64 4.79 -12.26
C GLY A 30 -2.43 5.71 -11.31
N ILE A 31 -2.33 5.47 -10.01
CA ILE A 31 -2.98 6.26 -8.96
C ILE A 31 -1.91 6.85 -8.06
N SER A 32 -1.89 8.18 -7.92
CA SER A 32 -0.94 8.92 -7.08
C SER A 32 -1.56 9.47 -5.80
N ILE A 33 -0.72 9.71 -4.82
CA ILE A 33 -1.07 10.52 -3.64
C ILE A 33 -1.38 11.95 -4.08
N GLY A 34 -2.43 12.53 -3.54
CA GLY A 34 -2.90 13.88 -3.88
C GLY A 34 -3.91 13.92 -5.02
N ASP A 35 -4.09 12.82 -5.75
CA ASP A 35 -5.15 12.72 -6.75
C ASP A 35 -6.54 12.67 -6.11
N SER A 36 -7.55 13.09 -6.88
CA SER A 36 -8.93 12.77 -6.51
C SER A 36 -9.30 11.35 -6.92
N LEU A 37 -9.76 10.55 -5.97
CA LEU A 37 -10.24 9.17 -6.21
C LEU A 37 -11.32 9.11 -7.30
N LEU A 38 -12.09 10.18 -7.49
CA LEU A 38 -13.12 10.28 -8.54
C LEU A 38 -12.54 10.16 -9.96
N ASN A 39 -11.28 10.55 -10.15
CA ASN A 39 -10.61 10.43 -11.46
C ASN A 39 -10.20 8.99 -11.77
N HIS A 40 -10.06 8.16 -10.76
CA HIS A 40 -9.59 6.78 -10.85
C HIS A 40 -10.71 5.74 -10.74
N ALA A 41 -11.98 6.15 -10.74
CA ALA A 41 -13.13 5.24 -10.60
C ALA A 41 -13.09 4.05 -11.57
N LYS A 42 -12.72 4.30 -12.85
CA LYS A 42 -12.57 3.23 -13.85
C LYS A 42 -11.43 2.27 -13.52
N THR A 43 -10.28 2.79 -13.11
CA THR A 43 -9.10 1.99 -12.73
C THR A 43 -9.42 1.04 -11.58
N ILE A 44 -10.13 1.52 -10.57
CA ILE A 44 -10.52 0.72 -9.40
C ILE A 44 -11.79 -0.11 -9.62
N GLY A 45 -12.37 -0.10 -10.83
CA GLY A 45 -13.49 -0.95 -11.22
C GLY A 45 -14.84 -0.57 -10.60
N VAL A 46 -15.05 0.72 -10.31
CA VAL A 46 -16.31 1.25 -9.78
C VAL A 46 -16.80 2.45 -10.59
N THR A 47 -18.03 2.90 -10.31
CA THR A 47 -18.55 4.16 -10.87
C THR A 47 -18.22 5.34 -9.96
N LYS A 48 -18.14 6.54 -10.54
CA LYS A 48 -18.04 7.78 -9.71
C LYS A 48 -19.19 7.88 -8.71
N LYS A 49 -20.40 7.47 -9.10
CA LYS A 49 -21.56 7.43 -8.21
C LYS A 49 -21.31 6.57 -6.98
N TYR A 50 -20.69 5.38 -7.13
CA TYR A 50 -20.35 4.52 -6.00
C TYR A 50 -19.50 5.23 -4.95
N ILE A 51 -18.52 6.03 -5.40
CA ILE A 51 -17.66 6.84 -4.51
C ILE A 51 -18.45 7.98 -3.89
N LEU A 52 -19.24 8.69 -4.68
CA LEU A 52 -20.06 9.82 -4.23
C LEU A 52 -21.15 9.41 -3.23
N ASP A 53 -21.68 8.21 -3.35
CA ASP A 53 -22.64 7.61 -2.39
C ASP A 53 -21.96 7.27 -1.03
N LYS A 54 -20.67 7.61 -0.87
CA LYS A 54 -19.89 7.46 0.37
C LYS A 54 -19.88 6.03 0.92
N ASN A 55 -19.71 5.03 0.05
CA ASN A 55 -19.51 3.63 0.43
C ASN A 55 -18.14 3.43 1.10
N PHE A 56 -17.90 4.17 2.18
CA PHE A 56 -16.65 4.21 2.93
C PHE A 56 -16.72 3.37 4.20
N ALA A 57 -15.60 2.73 4.54
CA ALA A 57 -15.34 2.32 5.91
C ALA A 57 -14.60 3.43 6.64
N PHE A 58 -14.90 3.60 7.92
CA PHE A 58 -14.17 4.54 8.77
C PHE A 58 -13.33 3.80 9.79
N TYR A 59 -12.24 4.42 10.19
CA TYR A 59 -11.40 3.91 11.26
C TYR A 59 -12.10 4.07 12.63
N PRO A 60 -11.83 3.18 13.60
CA PRO A 60 -12.53 3.21 14.89
C PRO A 60 -12.39 4.53 15.65
N GLY A 61 -11.22 5.15 15.59
CA GLY A 61 -10.90 6.36 16.37
C GLY A 61 -11.28 7.67 15.72
N SER A 62 -11.44 7.72 14.38
CA SER A 62 -11.69 8.99 13.70
C SER A 62 -12.37 8.81 12.34
N ARG A 63 -13.24 9.78 12.01
CA ARG A 63 -13.91 9.88 10.71
C ARG A 63 -13.28 10.91 9.78
N ARG A 64 -12.12 11.47 10.14
CA ARG A 64 -11.44 12.51 9.34
C ARG A 64 -11.01 11.98 7.97
N LEU A 65 -10.49 10.77 7.93
CA LEU A 65 -10.22 10.07 6.68
C LEU A 65 -11.03 8.77 6.61
N ALA A 66 -11.35 8.37 5.40
CA ALA A 66 -12.16 7.20 5.09
C ALA A 66 -11.37 6.18 4.28
N LEU A 67 -11.70 4.90 4.45
CA LEU A 67 -11.05 3.76 3.82
C LEU A 67 -11.96 3.15 2.77
N LEU A 68 -11.39 2.85 1.60
CA LEU A 68 -12.00 2.02 0.57
C LEU A 68 -11.02 0.89 0.19
N ALA A 69 -11.56 -0.30 -0.02
CA ALA A 69 -10.80 -1.44 -0.49
C ALA A 69 -11.44 -2.00 -1.76
N PHE A 70 -10.62 -2.28 -2.75
CA PHE A 70 -11.01 -2.75 -4.06
C PHE A 70 -10.23 -4.03 -4.39
N SER A 71 -10.92 -5.16 -4.39
CA SER A 71 -10.40 -6.45 -4.82
C SER A 71 -11.23 -6.95 -6.00
N ASP A 72 -10.59 -7.61 -6.96
CA ASP A 72 -11.21 -8.34 -8.08
C ASP A 72 -12.17 -7.53 -8.98
N ARG A 73 -12.17 -6.21 -8.88
CA ARG A 73 -13.04 -5.31 -9.65
C ARG A 73 -12.28 -4.44 -10.66
N GLY A 74 -11.02 -4.11 -10.36
CA GLY A 74 -10.17 -3.27 -11.21
C GLY A 74 -9.35 -4.10 -12.18
N ASN A 75 -8.91 -3.46 -13.25
CA ASN A 75 -7.93 -4.03 -14.19
C ASN A 75 -6.52 -3.74 -13.67
N TYR A 76 -6.13 -4.41 -12.57
CA TYR A 76 -4.81 -4.24 -11.99
C TYR A 76 -3.81 -5.18 -12.68
N ASN A 77 -2.60 -4.66 -12.95
CA ASN A 77 -1.53 -5.44 -13.58
C ASN A 77 -0.67 -6.18 -12.56
N THR A 78 -0.45 -5.57 -11.40
CA THR A 78 0.50 -6.06 -10.39
C THR A 78 -0.19 -6.49 -9.11
N TYR A 79 -1.20 -5.73 -8.67
CA TYR A 79 -1.84 -5.91 -7.38
C TYR A 79 -3.18 -6.64 -7.54
N TYR A 80 -3.47 -7.61 -6.67
CA TYR A 80 -4.80 -8.24 -6.65
C TYR A 80 -5.83 -7.42 -5.87
N LYS A 81 -5.37 -6.45 -5.07
CA LYS A 81 -6.21 -5.60 -4.24
C LYS A 81 -5.54 -4.24 -4.07
N LEU A 82 -6.33 -3.18 -4.15
CA LEU A 82 -5.92 -1.83 -3.74
C LEU A 82 -6.74 -1.40 -2.51
N GLN A 83 -6.11 -0.60 -1.66
CA GLN A 83 -6.73 0.03 -0.51
C GLN A 83 -6.33 1.51 -0.49
N VAL A 84 -7.31 2.41 -0.46
CA VAL A 84 -7.07 3.85 -0.45
C VAL A 84 -7.67 4.49 0.78
N THR A 85 -6.97 5.47 1.33
CA THR A 85 -7.46 6.32 2.41
C THR A 85 -7.60 7.74 1.86
N VAL A 86 -8.81 8.25 1.92
CA VAL A 86 -9.18 9.52 1.32
C VAL A 86 -9.84 10.45 2.34
N ASN A 87 -9.79 11.75 2.07
CA ASN A 87 -10.69 12.69 2.72
C ASN A 87 -12.11 12.51 2.14
N PRO A 88 -13.14 12.25 2.96
CA PRO A 88 -14.50 11.95 2.49
C PRO A 88 -15.25 13.16 1.93
N ASN A 89 -14.69 14.37 1.99
CA ASN A 89 -15.34 15.58 1.50
C ASN A 89 -14.86 16.00 0.10
N ASP A 90 -13.54 15.87 -0.17
CA ASP A 90 -12.92 16.26 -1.45
C ASP A 90 -12.38 15.07 -2.24
N TYR A 91 -12.40 13.85 -1.64
CA TYR A 91 -11.95 12.60 -2.24
C TYR A 91 -10.44 12.57 -2.55
N ILE A 92 -9.65 13.46 -1.97
CA ILE A 92 -8.20 13.46 -2.14
C ILE A 92 -7.57 12.25 -1.43
N ILE A 93 -6.69 11.57 -2.15
CA ILE A 93 -5.98 10.38 -1.68
C ILE A 93 -4.80 10.80 -0.80
N HIS A 94 -4.80 10.34 0.44
CA HIS A 94 -3.72 10.55 1.41
C HIS A 94 -2.85 9.33 1.62
N ARG A 95 -3.39 8.15 1.34
CA ARG A 95 -2.67 6.88 1.45
C ARG A 95 -3.22 5.89 0.43
N ILE A 96 -2.32 5.16 -0.23
CA ILE A 96 -2.68 4.07 -1.13
C ILE A 96 -1.80 2.85 -0.83
N GLY A 97 -2.41 1.67 -0.73
CA GLY A 97 -1.75 0.40 -0.55
C GLY A 97 -2.14 -0.59 -1.63
N GLY A 98 -1.15 -1.23 -2.23
CA GLY A 98 -1.31 -2.33 -3.18
C GLY A 98 -0.87 -3.65 -2.56
N PHE A 99 -1.64 -4.73 -2.79
CA PHE A 99 -1.40 -6.05 -2.20
C PHE A 99 -0.99 -7.03 -3.29
N ILE A 100 0.14 -7.70 -3.08
CA ILE A 100 0.72 -8.71 -3.98
C ILE A 100 0.60 -10.08 -3.32
N LYS A 101 0.11 -11.08 -4.06
CA LYS A 101 0.10 -12.48 -3.58
C LYS A 101 1.53 -13.00 -3.44
N ILE A 102 1.76 -13.75 -2.39
CA ILE A 102 3.03 -14.41 -2.12
C ILE A 102 2.83 -15.90 -1.98
N LEU A 103 3.85 -16.67 -2.31
CA LEU A 103 3.84 -18.13 -2.19
C LEU A 103 4.19 -18.58 -0.76
N ASN A 104 5.10 -17.87 -0.12
CA ASN A 104 5.58 -18.14 1.23
C ASN A 104 6.39 -16.94 1.76
N LYS A 105 6.88 -17.08 2.99
CA LYS A 105 7.69 -16.07 3.68
C LYS A 105 8.95 -15.64 2.90
N ASN A 106 9.68 -16.59 2.30
CA ASN A 106 10.91 -16.28 1.56
C ASN A 106 10.60 -15.52 0.27
N ASP A 107 9.56 -15.92 -0.47
CA ASP A 107 9.07 -15.19 -1.65
C ASP A 107 8.69 -13.76 -1.31
N CYS A 108 8.06 -13.55 -0.13
CA CYS A 108 7.75 -12.20 0.35
C CYS A 108 9.01 -11.36 0.56
N LEU A 109 9.98 -11.88 1.30
CA LEU A 109 11.23 -11.18 1.59
C LEU A 109 12.03 -10.86 0.33
N ASP A 110 12.05 -11.75 -0.65
CA ASP A 110 12.75 -11.53 -1.92
C ASP A 110 12.08 -10.46 -2.77
N LYS A 111 10.75 -10.43 -2.80
CA LYS A 111 9.98 -9.35 -3.44
C LYS A 111 10.18 -8.03 -2.71
N GLN A 112 10.10 -8.03 -1.37
CA GLN A 112 10.30 -6.85 -0.53
C GLN A 112 11.66 -6.20 -0.80
N LYS A 113 12.75 -6.99 -0.80
CA LYS A 113 14.11 -6.49 -1.07
C LYS A 113 14.23 -5.83 -2.44
N ARG A 114 13.61 -6.41 -3.47
CA ARG A 114 13.63 -5.84 -4.83
C ARG A 114 12.90 -4.51 -4.88
N ILE A 115 11.68 -4.45 -4.35
CA ILE A 115 10.88 -3.22 -4.35
C ILE A 115 11.57 -2.12 -3.55
N ILE A 116 12.13 -2.44 -2.37
CA ILE A 116 12.85 -1.47 -1.56
C ILE A 116 14.07 -0.93 -2.30
N LYS A 117 14.83 -1.80 -2.98
CA LYS A 117 15.98 -1.36 -3.78
C LYS A 117 15.56 -0.40 -4.91
N ASP A 118 14.44 -0.66 -5.56
CA ASP A 118 13.93 0.20 -6.62
C ASP A 118 13.48 1.56 -6.06
N LEU A 119 12.81 1.57 -4.90
CA LEU A 119 12.42 2.80 -4.19
C LEU A 119 13.65 3.60 -3.72
N GLU A 120 14.66 2.95 -3.12
CA GLU A 120 15.91 3.59 -2.69
C GLU A 120 16.66 4.25 -3.86
N ASN A 121 16.63 3.61 -5.04
CA ASN A 121 17.24 4.19 -6.24
C ASN A 121 16.48 5.39 -6.78
N SER A 122 15.18 5.48 -6.47
CA SER A 122 14.28 6.50 -6.98
C SER A 122 14.19 7.74 -6.10
N PHE A 123 14.35 7.60 -4.77
CA PHE A 123 14.35 8.74 -3.87
C PHE A 123 15.72 9.43 -3.82
N THR A 124 15.72 10.76 -3.66
CA THR A 124 16.94 11.55 -3.47
C THR A 124 17.42 11.44 -2.03
N SER A 125 16.51 11.49 -1.07
CA SER A 125 16.78 11.51 0.37
C SER A 125 15.68 10.79 1.14
N PHE A 126 16.06 9.95 2.09
CA PHE A 126 15.14 9.23 2.97
C PHE A 126 15.87 8.72 4.20
N GLU A 127 15.14 8.48 5.28
CA GLU A 127 15.57 7.66 6.42
C GLU A 127 14.93 6.27 6.29
N LYS A 128 15.74 5.22 6.49
CA LYS A 128 15.30 3.84 6.36
C LYS A 128 15.14 3.19 7.71
N PHE A 129 13.95 2.69 8.00
CA PHE A 129 13.64 1.89 9.16
C PHE A 129 13.29 0.46 8.75
N ASN A 130 13.93 -0.52 9.39
CA ASN A 130 13.70 -1.92 9.11
C ASN A 130 13.27 -2.66 10.37
N ASP A 131 12.21 -3.44 10.26
CA ASP A 131 12.02 -4.56 11.16
C ASP A 131 12.97 -5.68 10.75
N VAL A 132 14.06 -5.84 11.47
CA VAL A 132 15.12 -6.83 11.13
C VAL A 132 14.58 -8.26 11.18
N LYS A 133 13.50 -8.48 11.93
CA LYS A 133 12.85 -9.79 12.12
C LYS A 133 11.34 -9.65 11.96
N PHE A 134 10.69 -10.77 11.61
CA PHE A 134 9.25 -10.86 11.75
C PHE A 134 8.86 -10.71 13.21
N THR A 135 7.90 -9.82 13.47
CA THR A 135 7.29 -9.59 14.77
C THR A 135 5.84 -10.09 14.77
N GLU A 136 5.30 -10.35 15.95
CA GLU A 136 3.89 -10.73 16.09
C GLU A 136 2.97 -9.61 15.60
N HIS A 137 1.98 -9.98 14.81
CA HIS A 137 1.01 -9.00 14.31
C HIS A 137 -0.02 -8.65 15.40
N THR A 138 -0.13 -7.38 15.74
CA THR A 138 -0.94 -6.89 16.88
C THR A 138 -2.43 -7.23 16.79
N ALA A 139 -2.98 -7.42 15.58
CA ALA A 139 -4.36 -7.82 15.40
C ALA A 139 -4.65 -9.28 15.77
N ASP A 140 -3.63 -10.17 15.72
CA ASP A 140 -3.77 -11.57 16.09
C ASP A 140 -3.30 -11.78 17.54
N LYS A 141 -4.26 -11.82 18.47
CA LYS A 141 -4.00 -12.04 19.90
C LYS A 141 -3.37 -13.41 20.21
N SER A 142 -3.35 -14.34 19.27
CA SER A 142 -2.67 -15.64 19.46
C SER A 142 -1.14 -15.55 19.30
N GLY A 143 -0.61 -14.44 18.76
CA GLY A 143 0.81 -14.26 18.47
C GLY A 143 1.33 -15.06 17.27
N LYS A 144 0.47 -15.81 16.58
CA LYS A 144 0.89 -16.70 15.50
C LYS A 144 0.98 -16.04 14.12
N SER A 145 0.25 -14.95 13.91
CA SER A 145 0.39 -14.12 12.71
C SER A 145 1.59 -13.20 12.89
N ILE A 146 2.40 -13.07 11.84
CA ILE A 146 3.64 -12.30 11.89
C ILE A 146 3.72 -11.30 10.74
N ALA A 147 4.42 -10.20 10.98
CA ALA A 147 4.69 -9.17 9.98
C ALA A 147 6.16 -8.74 10.02
N ASN A 148 6.64 -8.26 8.87
CA ASN A 148 7.94 -7.61 8.73
C ASN A 148 7.78 -6.40 7.83
N GLY A 149 8.30 -5.24 8.21
CA GLY A 149 8.17 -3.99 7.47
C GLY A 149 9.51 -3.31 7.19
N ILE A 150 9.61 -2.65 6.05
CA ILE A 150 10.65 -1.70 5.71
C ILE A 150 9.98 -0.39 5.33
N TYR A 151 10.44 0.69 5.94
CA TYR A 151 9.86 2.02 5.80
C TYR A 151 10.95 2.97 5.29
N LEU A 152 10.60 3.78 4.31
CA LEU A 152 11.42 4.87 3.79
C LEU A 152 10.70 6.18 4.09
N ASP A 153 11.17 6.89 5.10
CA ASP A 153 10.60 8.17 5.51
C ASP A 153 11.33 9.31 4.80
N LEU A 154 10.56 10.13 4.07
CA LEU A 154 11.08 11.28 3.35
C LEU A 154 11.12 12.52 4.25
N PRO A 155 12.00 13.50 3.96
CA PRO A 155 12.08 14.75 4.72
C PRO A 155 10.76 15.55 4.77
N SER A 156 9.87 15.35 3.79
CA SER A 156 8.50 15.91 3.77
C SER A 156 7.58 15.36 4.86
N GLY A 157 7.95 14.24 5.49
CA GLY A 157 7.10 13.45 6.39
C GLY A 157 6.22 12.43 5.66
N ASP A 158 6.41 12.28 4.36
CA ASP A 158 5.79 11.22 3.57
C ASP A 158 6.53 9.90 3.78
N THR A 159 5.88 8.78 3.55
CA THR A 159 6.49 7.45 3.76
C THR A 159 6.12 6.48 2.64
N ALA A 160 7.11 5.74 2.17
CA ALA A 160 6.89 4.52 1.39
C ALA A 160 7.16 3.30 2.28
N MET A 161 6.23 2.34 2.30
CA MET A 161 6.30 1.16 3.15
C MET A 161 6.18 -0.11 2.31
N VAL A 162 7.00 -1.11 2.63
CA VAL A 162 6.88 -2.45 2.02
C VAL A 162 6.84 -3.48 3.13
N GLU A 163 5.71 -4.14 3.29
CA GLU A 163 5.42 -4.98 4.45
C GLU A 163 5.01 -6.38 4.01
N CYS A 164 5.57 -7.41 4.66
CA CYS A 164 5.18 -8.81 4.54
C CYS A 164 4.24 -9.19 5.67
N TYR A 165 3.10 -9.80 5.33
CA TYR A 165 2.13 -10.33 6.28
C TYR A 165 1.97 -11.83 6.08
N ILE A 166 2.17 -12.60 7.15
CA ILE A 166 1.94 -14.04 7.21
C ILE A 166 0.89 -14.31 8.28
N TRP A 167 -0.29 -14.67 7.85
CA TRP A 167 -1.43 -14.86 8.73
C TRP A 167 -1.54 -16.30 9.21
N SER A 168 -1.83 -16.50 10.49
CA SER A 168 -2.10 -17.83 11.03
C SER A 168 -3.41 -18.41 10.48
N ASP A 169 -3.48 -19.73 10.34
CA ASP A 169 -4.71 -20.42 9.90
C ASP A 169 -5.87 -20.17 10.84
N GLU A 170 -5.60 -20.06 12.15
CA GLU A 170 -6.59 -19.76 13.16
C GLU A 170 -7.19 -18.36 12.93
N TYR A 171 -6.35 -17.36 12.70
CA TYR A 171 -6.80 -15.99 12.42
C TYR A 171 -7.61 -15.92 11.13
N ARG A 172 -7.14 -16.57 10.06
CA ARG A 172 -7.86 -16.66 8.78
C ARG A 172 -9.24 -17.29 8.93
N LYS A 173 -9.35 -18.41 9.65
CA LYS A 173 -10.63 -19.09 9.88
C LYS A 173 -11.61 -18.21 10.66
N LYS A 174 -11.11 -17.46 11.64
CA LYS A 174 -11.93 -16.61 12.50
C LYS A 174 -12.43 -15.33 11.82
N HIS A 175 -11.56 -14.70 11.02
CA HIS A 175 -11.83 -13.35 10.49
C HIS A 175 -12.11 -13.34 8.98
N GLY A 176 -11.80 -14.41 8.25
CA GLY A 176 -11.95 -14.50 6.80
C GLY A 176 -11.07 -13.50 6.04
N GLY A 177 -10.93 -13.68 4.71
CA GLY A 177 -10.37 -12.66 3.82
C GLY A 177 -8.90 -12.24 4.04
N HIS A 178 -8.18 -12.89 4.96
CA HIS A 178 -6.77 -12.62 5.23
C HIS A 178 -5.91 -13.64 4.49
N GLU A 179 -5.27 -13.22 3.41
CA GLU A 179 -4.27 -14.01 2.69
C GLU A 179 -2.88 -13.50 3.02
N ASP A 180 -1.87 -14.38 2.99
CA ASP A 180 -0.48 -13.97 3.05
C ASP A 180 -0.20 -13.04 1.89
N ASN A 181 0.43 -11.92 2.17
CA ASN A 181 0.65 -10.90 1.16
C ASN A 181 1.89 -10.06 1.43
N LEU A 182 2.40 -9.48 0.36
CA LEU A 182 3.27 -8.32 0.43
C LEU A 182 2.41 -7.09 0.13
N ARG A 183 2.52 -6.08 0.96
CA ARG A 183 1.85 -4.80 0.79
C ARG A 183 2.87 -3.70 0.51
N VAL A 184 2.67 -2.96 -0.57
CA VAL A 184 3.36 -1.70 -0.86
C VAL A 184 2.42 -0.57 -0.53
N THR A 185 2.85 0.38 0.29
CA THR A 185 2.01 1.52 0.68
C THR A 185 2.77 2.82 0.47
N LEU A 186 2.12 3.78 -0.17
CA LEU A 186 2.54 5.16 -0.25
C LEU A 186 1.62 6.00 0.64
N SER A 187 2.17 6.91 1.41
CA SER A 187 1.40 7.74 2.34
C SER A 187 2.03 9.12 2.44
N ASN A 188 1.24 10.18 2.29
CA ASN A 188 1.73 11.50 2.62
C ASN A 188 1.69 11.75 4.14
N LYS A 189 2.33 12.83 4.56
CA LYS A 189 2.40 13.23 5.97
C LYS A 189 1.02 13.25 6.64
N ASN A 190 -0.01 13.77 5.97
CA ASN A 190 -1.36 13.82 6.53
C ASN A 190 -1.97 12.42 6.74
N GLY A 191 -1.72 11.49 5.83
CA GLY A 191 -2.09 10.07 5.97
C GLY A 191 -1.34 9.40 7.12
N ASN A 192 -0.04 9.67 7.27
CA ASN A 192 0.78 9.16 8.36
C ASN A 192 0.32 9.70 9.72
N ASP A 193 0.17 11.01 9.84
CA ASP A 193 -0.30 11.67 11.07
C ASP A 193 -1.67 11.11 11.50
N PHE A 194 -2.57 10.90 10.54
CA PHE A 194 -3.87 10.30 10.81
C PHE A 194 -3.77 8.87 11.37
N VAL A 195 -3.00 8.00 10.70
CA VAL A 195 -2.87 6.59 11.14
C VAL A 195 -2.21 6.49 12.51
N ASN A 196 -1.18 7.29 12.75
CA ASN A 196 -0.40 7.23 13.99
C ASN A 196 -1.12 7.86 15.19
N ASN A 197 -1.95 8.88 14.96
CA ASN A 197 -2.48 9.72 16.02
C ASN A 197 -3.99 9.66 16.22
N GLU A 198 -4.76 9.16 15.23
CA GLU A 198 -6.22 9.27 15.26
C GLU A 198 -6.96 7.96 14.92
N ALA A 199 -6.46 7.18 13.96
CA ALA A 199 -7.22 6.10 13.34
C ALA A 199 -7.68 5.00 14.32
N TYR A 200 -6.88 4.73 15.36
CA TYR A 200 -7.08 3.61 16.28
C TYR A 200 -7.11 4.02 17.77
N LYS A 201 -7.32 5.30 18.05
CA LYS A 201 -7.43 5.82 19.45
C LYS A 201 -8.87 5.81 19.92
#